data_b0e3ac579de17af9dc80325eab65d65c
#
_entry.id   b0e3ac579de17af9dc80325eab65d65c
#
_cell.length_a   1.000
_cell.length_b   1.000
_cell.length_c   1.000
_cell.angle_alpha   90.00
_cell.angle_beta   90.00
_cell.angle_gamma   90.00
#
_symmetry.space_group_name_H-M   'P 1'
#
loop_
_entity.id
_entity.type
_entity.pdbx_description
1 polymer ?
#
loop_
_entity_poly.entity_id
_entity_poly.type
_entity_poly.pdbx_seq_one_letter_code
_entity_poly.pdbx_strand_id
1 'polypeptide(L)'
;MGAGELSGRDVLARSVKGQTRRVALGSALGSVHQLGEALVPVLIGVVIDQAVAGQNAGRLALWLGVLAVMYVTLSWSFRLGAKAGERSAEEAAHTLRLAIVGRVLDARGGAEEGRLPGELANVATEDAKRVGAVNMALMAGIWAFAGVAVSAVALLLTSVTLGLIVLLGTPVLLWLGHLLSKPLERRSEAEQDKAAHASGVAADLVAGLRVLKGLGAQDAAVERYRRTSRISLAATLRSARAESWQTGLVLALTGGFIALIALVGGRLALNGSMTLGQLVSAVGLALFLLGPLETFAWVNAELAQGRASAARVAEVLATGPAVVDGDDPVAEPVRGELRLRGVRLGALDGVDLDLPAGQLTGIAVTDPAGAEALLRCLGRETDPESGTVELDGVPLTRLDPAGLRAAVLVAAHDAALFEGSLAANVTPEDGSQDGEADLLTERAMAAARADEVADSLPHGTATGVGEGGRSLSGGQRQRVLLARALRAGPPVLVVHDPTTAVDTVTEARIADGLREFRQGRTTIVVTNSPALLAVTDHVILLDAGRVGAEGTHADLVRTDATYRTAVLA
;
A
#
# COMPACT_ATOMS: atom_id res chain seq x y z
N MET A 1 -15.16 6.62 -19.62
CA MET A 1 -13.95 7.26 -20.20
C MET A 1 -13.04 6.11 -20.59
N GLY A 2 -12.73 5.96 -21.90
CA GLY A 2 -12.02 4.81 -22.42
C GLY A 2 -10.73 4.53 -21.67
N ALA A 3 -10.36 3.27 -21.57
CA ALA A 3 -9.12 2.74 -21.09
C ALA A 3 -7.95 3.20 -22.00
N GLY A 4 -7.64 4.48 -21.96
CA GLY A 4 -6.40 5.02 -22.47
C GLY A 4 -5.34 4.76 -21.40
N GLU A 5 -4.17 4.31 -21.83
CA GLU A 5 -3.02 3.99 -21.00
C GLU A 5 -2.73 5.11 -20.00
N LEU A 6 -3.24 4.98 -18.76
CA LEU A 6 -2.92 5.89 -17.68
C LEU A 6 -1.42 5.76 -17.38
N SER A 7 -0.64 6.78 -17.73
CA SER A 7 0.80 6.75 -17.47
C SER A 7 1.15 7.33 -16.10
N GLY A 8 2.32 6.99 -15.56
CA GLY A 8 2.83 7.61 -14.34
C GLY A 8 2.95 9.14 -14.45
N ARG A 9 3.17 9.69 -15.67
CA ARG A 9 3.17 11.14 -15.92
C ARG A 9 1.79 11.75 -15.73
N ASP A 10 0.73 11.04 -16.12
CA ASP A 10 -0.66 11.51 -15.94
C ASP A 10 -1.04 11.53 -14.47
N VAL A 11 -0.59 10.53 -13.70
CA VAL A 11 -0.79 10.48 -12.24
C VAL A 11 -0.12 11.68 -11.57
N LEU A 12 1.16 11.95 -11.88
CA LEU A 12 1.87 13.13 -11.36
C LEU A 12 1.21 14.45 -11.79
N ALA A 13 0.83 14.56 -13.06
CA ALA A 13 0.18 15.78 -13.57
C ALA A 13 -1.16 16.03 -12.87
N ARG A 14 -1.95 14.99 -12.61
CA ARG A 14 -3.22 15.11 -11.85
C ARG A 14 -2.98 15.48 -10.39
N SER A 15 -1.96 14.91 -9.74
CA SER A 15 -1.56 15.27 -8.38
C SER A 15 -1.25 16.77 -8.26
N VAL A 16 -0.42 17.30 -9.15
CA VAL A 16 -0.04 18.72 -9.17
C VAL A 16 -1.23 19.62 -9.53
N LYS A 17 -1.98 19.28 -10.59
CA LYS A 17 -3.15 20.07 -11.05
C LYS A 17 -4.24 20.16 -10.00
N GLY A 18 -4.48 19.09 -9.24
CA GLY A 18 -5.44 19.09 -8.14
C GLY A 18 -5.09 20.03 -7.00
N GLN A 19 -3.81 20.43 -6.88
CA GLN A 19 -3.28 21.26 -5.80
C GLN A 19 -2.70 22.61 -6.27
N THR A 20 -2.99 23.03 -7.50
CA THR A 20 -2.35 24.20 -8.16
C THR A 20 -2.34 25.45 -7.30
N ARG A 21 -3.46 25.78 -6.62
CA ARG A 21 -3.55 26.98 -5.77
C ARG A 21 -2.58 26.94 -4.58
N ARG A 22 -2.46 25.76 -3.93
CA ARG A 22 -1.56 25.58 -2.78
C ARG A 22 -0.10 25.57 -3.23
N VAL A 23 0.19 24.88 -4.33
CA VAL A 23 1.53 24.86 -4.93
C VAL A 23 1.95 26.28 -5.31
N ALA A 24 1.10 27.07 -5.95
CA ALA A 24 1.40 28.46 -6.30
C ALA A 24 1.62 29.35 -5.06
N LEU A 25 0.73 29.28 -4.08
CA LEU A 25 0.86 30.03 -2.83
C LEU A 25 2.13 29.65 -2.06
N GLY A 26 2.37 28.35 -1.89
CA GLY A 26 3.55 27.84 -1.22
C GLY A 26 4.84 28.23 -1.94
N SER A 27 4.86 28.16 -3.29
CA SER A 27 6.00 28.62 -4.10
C SER A 27 6.26 30.11 -3.91
N ALA A 28 5.23 30.94 -3.94
CA ALA A 28 5.39 32.38 -3.74
C ALA A 28 5.92 32.74 -2.34
N LEU A 29 5.33 32.14 -1.30
CA LEU A 29 5.75 32.37 0.09
C LEU A 29 7.18 31.88 0.36
N GLY A 30 7.54 30.70 -0.13
CA GLY A 30 8.89 30.18 0.01
C GLY A 30 9.91 30.97 -0.82
N SER A 31 9.53 31.50 -1.98
CA SER A 31 10.38 32.43 -2.73
C SER A 31 10.63 33.74 -1.95
N VAL A 32 9.61 34.29 -1.28
CA VAL A 32 9.78 35.46 -0.38
C VAL A 32 10.74 35.10 0.77
N HIS A 33 10.61 33.91 1.35
CA HIS A 33 11.55 33.42 2.37
C HIS A 33 12.98 33.37 1.85
N GLN A 34 13.23 32.72 0.72
CA GLN A 34 14.56 32.59 0.14
C GLN A 34 15.19 33.94 -0.27
N LEU A 35 14.34 34.84 -0.76
CA LEU A 35 14.72 36.23 -1.08
C LEU A 35 15.21 36.97 0.16
N GLY A 36 14.44 36.88 1.25
CA GLY A 36 14.81 37.48 2.52
C GLY A 36 16.08 36.85 3.09
N GLU A 37 16.20 35.53 3.07
CA GLU A 37 17.36 34.81 3.58
C GLU A 37 18.64 35.17 2.83
N ALA A 38 18.60 35.27 1.49
CA ALA A 38 19.69 35.77 0.67
C ALA A 38 20.08 37.22 0.97
N LEU A 39 19.12 38.05 1.36
CA LEU A 39 19.37 39.47 1.70
C LEU A 39 19.93 39.67 3.11
N VAL A 40 19.86 38.68 4.02
CA VAL A 40 20.45 38.77 5.37
C VAL A 40 21.95 39.11 5.34
N PRO A 41 22.82 38.39 4.62
CA PRO A 41 24.23 38.72 4.52
C PRO A 41 24.48 40.14 3.96
N VAL A 42 23.65 40.57 2.98
CA VAL A 42 23.76 41.88 2.38
C VAL A 42 23.43 42.98 3.39
N LEU A 43 22.34 42.83 4.15
CA LEU A 43 21.97 43.74 5.22
C LEU A 43 23.01 43.82 6.32
N ILE A 44 23.61 42.69 6.72
CA ILE A 44 24.70 42.63 7.70
C ILE A 44 25.87 43.50 7.19
N GLY A 45 26.24 43.38 5.92
CA GLY A 45 27.28 44.20 5.33
C GLY A 45 26.94 45.70 5.35
N VAL A 46 25.68 46.06 5.03
CA VAL A 46 25.21 47.45 5.12
C VAL A 46 25.27 47.96 6.56
N VAL A 47 24.91 47.18 7.55
CA VAL A 47 25.01 47.51 8.97
C VAL A 47 26.48 47.83 9.35
N ILE A 48 27.42 46.96 8.91
CA ILE A 48 28.85 47.17 9.16
C ILE A 48 29.32 48.49 8.57
N ASP A 49 29.04 48.75 7.32
CA ASP A 49 29.54 49.95 6.61
C ASP A 49 28.88 51.26 7.09
N GLN A 50 27.58 51.27 7.31
CA GLN A 50 26.85 52.52 7.61
C GLN A 50 26.69 52.81 9.09
N ALA A 51 26.64 51.81 9.94
CA ALA A 51 26.39 51.97 11.36
C ALA A 51 27.64 51.79 12.22
N VAL A 52 28.36 50.67 12.01
CA VAL A 52 29.54 50.33 12.82
C VAL A 52 30.73 51.18 12.42
N ALA A 53 31.10 51.18 11.14
CA ALA A 53 32.23 52.00 10.66
C ALA A 53 31.99 53.50 10.83
N GLY A 54 30.75 53.95 10.70
CA GLY A 54 30.32 55.31 10.91
C GLY A 54 30.06 55.71 12.38
N GLN A 55 30.23 54.80 13.35
CA GLN A 55 29.97 54.96 14.79
C GLN A 55 28.63 55.65 15.10
N ASN A 56 27.56 55.34 14.34
CA ASN A 56 26.27 55.99 14.45
C ASN A 56 25.22 55.06 15.10
N ALA A 57 24.94 55.25 16.38
CA ALA A 57 24.00 54.45 17.16
C ALA A 57 22.54 54.53 16.60
N GLY A 58 22.12 55.68 16.06
CA GLY A 58 20.77 55.80 15.47
C GLY A 58 20.63 54.97 14.20
N ARG A 59 21.63 54.93 13.33
CA ARG A 59 21.65 54.07 12.15
C ARG A 59 21.71 52.58 12.53
N LEU A 60 22.47 52.25 13.59
CA LEU A 60 22.52 50.89 14.10
C LEU A 60 21.12 50.42 14.54
N ALA A 61 20.43 51.22 15.36
CA ALA A 61 19.08 50.88 15.82
C ALA A 61 18.09 50.75 14.64
N LEU A 62 18.17 51.62 13.64
CA LEU A 62 17.36 51.54 12.43
C LEU A 62 17.56 50.20 11.69
N TRP A 63 18.82 49.86 11.37
CA TRP A 63 19.13 48.67 10.60
C TRP A 63 18.86 47.37 11.38
N LEU A 64 19.03 47.36 12.70
CA LEU A 64 18.62 46.25 13.55
C LEU A 64 17.10 46.08 13.55
N GLY A 65 16.35 47.21 13.53
CA GLY A 65 14.88 47.16 13.34
C GLY A 65 14.46 46.57 12.00
N VAL A 66 15.13 47.00 10.91
CA VAL A 66 14.90 46.39 9.56
C VAL A 66 15.20 44.92 9.54
N LEU A 67 16.33 44.49 10.16
CA LEU A 67 16.71 43.11 10.26
C LEU A 67 15.66 42.29 11.05
N ALA A 68 15.17 42.83 12.16
CA ALA A 68 14.12 42.20 12.97
C ALA A 68 12.83 42.01 12.16
N VAL A 69 12.37 43.00 11.43
CA VAL A 69 11.17 42.92 10.55
C VAL A 69 11.41 41.85 9.47
N MET A 70 12.60 41.81 8.87
CA MET A 70 12.95 40.84 7.86
C MET A 70 12.92 39.41 8.43
N TYR A 71 13.46 39.14 9.64
CA TYR A 71 13.38 37.84 10.28
C TYR A 71 11.94 37.42 10.62
N VAL A 72 11.10 38.37 11.02
CA VAL A 72 9.66 38.09 11.20
C VAL A 72 9.03 37.66 9.87
N THR A 73 9.32 38.41 8.79
CA THR A 73 8.81 38.09 7.44
C THR A 73 9.32 36.72 6.98
N LEU A 74 10.60 36.41 7.16
CA LEU A 74 11.21 35.11 6.89
C LEU A 74 10.49 33.98 7.63
N SER A 75 10.28 34.13 8.95
CA SER A 75 9.65 33.13 9.78
C SER A 75 8.21 32.84 9.35
N TRP A 76 7.43 33.89 9.08
CA TRP A 76 6.03 33.71 8.67
C TRP A 76 5.91 33.18 7.25
N SER A 77 6.69 33.70 6.30
CA SER A 77 6.66 33.23 4.91
C SER A 77 7.06 31.75 4.81
N PHE A 78 8.10 31.31 5.55
CA PHE A 78 8.46 29.91 5.63
C PHE A 78 7.35 29.03 6.20
N ARG A 79 6.83 29.41 7.38
CA ARG A 79 5.78 28.64 8.07
C ARG A 79 4.53 28.47 7.21
N LEU A 80 4.07 29.54 6.58
CA LEU A 80 2.89 29.51 5.73
C LEU A 80 3.16 28.77 4.42
N GLY A 81 4.35 28.96 3.83
CA GLY A 81 4.78 28.23 2.62
C GLY A 81 4.93 26.73 2.87
N ALA A 82 5.61 26.32 3.93
CA ALA A 82 5.77 24.93 4.32
C ALA A 82 4.40 24.26 4.63
N LYS A 83 3.53 24.95 5.38
CA LYS A 83 2.18 24.47 5.64
C LYS A 83 1.35 24.27 4.37
N ALA A 84 1.48 25.16 3.38
CA ALA A 84 0.82 24.99 2.08
C ALA A 84 1.37 23.80 1.32
N GLY A 85 2.70 23.57 1.39
CA GLY A 85 3.39 22.46 0.78
C GLY A 85 2.98 21.12 1.36
N GLU A 86 3.09 20.96 2.67
CA GLU A 86 2.70 19.73 3.36
C GLU A 86 1.23 19.38 3.13
N ARG A 87 0.35 20.36 3.23
CA ARG A 87 -1.07 20.13 2.91
C ARG A 87 -1.28 19.70 1.46
N SER A 88 -0.56 20.29 0.51
CA SER A 88 -0.64 19.90 -0.89
C SER A 88 -0.18 18.46 -1.10
N ALA A 89 0.90 18.05 -0.43
CA ALA A 89 1.44 16.68 -0.52
C ALA A 89 0.47 15.66 0.10
N GLU A 90 0.01 15.93 1.33
CA GLU A 90 -0.87 14.98 2.05
C GLU A 90 -2.26 14.85 1.42
N GLU A 91 -2.87 15.93 0.94
CA GLU A 91 -4.17 15.85 0.24
C GLU A 91 -4.06 15.15 -1.11
N ALA A 92 -2.95 15.35 -1.84
CA ALA A 92 -2.71 14.61 -3.08
C ALA A 92 -2.53 13.12 -2.80
N ALA A 93 -1.74 12.77 -1.78
CA ALA A 93 -1.56 11.39 -1.33
C ALA A 93 -2.88 10.75 -0.88
N HIS A 94 -3.69 11.47 -0.11
CA HIS A 94 -5.01 11.00 0.33
C HIS A 94 -5.96 10.71 -0.84
N THR A 95 -6.03 11.62 -1.80
CA THR A 95 -6.86 11.45 -3.00
C THR A 95 -6.45 10.21 -3.81
N LEU A 96 -5.13 9.99 -3.97
CA LEU A 96 -4.61 8.81 -4.65
C LEU A 96 -4.90 7.53 -3.87
N ARG A 97 -4.74 7.56 -2.55
CA ARG A 97 -5.05 6.43 -1.66
C ARG A 97 -6.50 5.99 -1.83
N LEU A 98 -7.44 6.93 -1.78
CA LEU A 98 -8.85 6.63 -2.00
C LEU A 98 -9.12 6.07 -3.40
N ALA A 99 -8.47 6.60 -4.43
CA ALA A 99 -8.62 6.09 -5.79
C ALA A 99 -8.08 4.66 -5.94
N ILE A 100 -6.91 4.37 -5.34
CA ILE A 100 -6.30 3.02 -5.36
C ILE A 100 -7.19 2.03 -4.61
N VAL A 101 -7.59 2.37 -3.37
CA VAL A 101 -8.47 1.51 -2.55
C VAL A 101 -9.81 1.28 -3.26
N GLY A 102 -10.40 2.34 -3.84
CA GLY A 102 -11.63 2.22 -4.61
C GLY A 102 -11.47 1.31 -5.84
N ARG A 103 -10.29 1.31 -6.50
CA ARG A 103 -10.03 0.41 -7.62
C ARG A 103 -9.80 -1.04 -7.18
N VAL A 104 -9.10 -1.25 -6.07
CA VAL A 104 -8.86 -2.59 -5.50
C VAL A 104 -10.16 -3.22 -4.99
N LEU A 105 -11.04 -2.42 -4.41
CA LEU A 105 -12.35 -2.88 -3.90
C LEU A 105 -13.47 -2.81 -4.95
N ASP A 106 -13.15 -2.52 -6.22
CA ASP A 106 -14.15 -2.50 -7.29
C ASP A 106 -14.80 -3.88 -7.42
N ALA A 107 -16.14 -3.91 -7.45
CA ALA A 107 -16.91 -5.13 -7.57
C ALA A 107 -16.56 -5.96 -8.83
N ARG A 108 -15.98 -5.35 -9.85
CA ARG A 108 -15.56 -6.00 -11.09
C ARG A 108 -14.21 -6.71 -11.03
N GLY A 109 -13.49 -6.58 -9.89
CA GLY A 109 -12.20 -7.24 -9.68
C GLY A 109 -11.09 -6.78 -10.63
N GLY A 110 -10.02 -7.55 -10.73
CA GLY A 110 -8.92 -7.43 -11.67
C GLY A 110 -7.69 -6.69 -11.14
N ALA A 111 -7.83 -5.75 -10.21
CA ALA A 111 -6.69 -5.02 -9.67
C ALA A 111 -5.79 -5.89 -8.78
N GLU A 112 -6.35 -6.89 -8.15
CA GLU A 112 -5.72 -7.87 -7.27
C GLU A 112 -5.04 -9.02 -8.03
N GLU A 113 -5.39 -9.24 -9.30
CA GLU A 113 -4.91 -10.38 -10.06
C GLU A 113 -3.39 -10.35 -10.26
N GLY A 114 -2.72 -11.43 -9.85
CA GLY A 114 -1.27 -11.57 -9.94
C GLY A 114 -0.46 -10.69 -8.96
N ARG A 115 -1.12 -10.00 -8.00
CA ARG A 115 -0.47 -9.12 -7.02
C ARG A 115 -0.68 -9.61 -5.59
N LEU A 116 0.33 -9.44 -4.77
CA LEU A 116 0.22 -9.77 -3.34
C LEU A 116 -0.54 -8.66 -2.59
N PRO A 117 -1.35 -9.00 -1.56
CA PRO A 117 -2.06 -8.00 -0.74
C PRO A 117 -1.13 -6.95 -0.14
N GLY A 118 0.07 -7.34 0.32
CA GLY A 118 1.07 -6.43 0.84
C GLY A 118 1.65 -5.46 -0.21
N GLU A 119 1.72 -5.87 -1.46
CA GLU A 119 2.13 -5.00 -2.57
C GLU A 119 1.08 -3.92 -2.83
N LEU A 120 -0.19 -4.29 -2.93
CA LEU A 120 -1.31 -3.34 -3.10
C LEU A 120 -1.40 -2.36 -1.92
N ALA A 121 -1.22 -2.84 -0.69
CA ALA A 121 -1.16 -2.00 0.49
C ALA A 121 0.01 -0.99 0.43
N ASN A 122 1.19 -1.42 -0.03
CA ASN A 122 2.35 -0.54 -0.20
C ASN A 122 2.11 0.52 -1.29
N VAL A 123 1.46 0.16 -2.40
CA VAL A 123 1.07 1.12 -3.46
C VAL A 123 0.07 2.15 -2.92
N ALA A 124 -0.91 1.71 -2.12
CA ALA A 124 -1.91 2.60 -1.53
C ALA A 124 -1.34 3.52 -0.43
N THR A 125 -0.27 3.13 0.26
CA THR A 125 0.32 3.90 1.36
C THR A 125 1.58 4.66 0.93
N GLU A 126 2.70 3.96 0.74
CA GLU A 126 4.01 4.58 0.48
C GLU A 126 4.10 5.20 -0.91
N ASP A 127 3.62 4.51 -1.97
CA ASP A 127 3.71 5.07 -3.32
C ASP A 127 2.80 6.28 -3.48
N ALA A 128 1.58 6.25 -2.94
CA ALA A 128 0.69 7.41 -2.95
C ALA A 128 1.31 8.61 -2.22
N LYS A 129 1.99 8.38 -1.07
CA LYS A 129 2.71 9.39 -0.31
C LYS A 129 3.87 10.00 -1.10
N ARG A 130 4.69 9.17 -1.76
CA ARG A 130 5.81 9.64 -2.60
C ARG A 130 5.33 10.46 -3.80
N VAL A 131 4.21 10.08 -4.42
CA VAL A 131 3.61 10.89 -5.49
C VAL A 131 3.14 12.24 -4.96
N GLY A 132 2.52 12.28 -3.78
CA GLY A 132 2.13 13.53 -3.11
C GLY A 132 3.32 14.43 -2.79
N ALA A 133 4.43 13.86 -2.30
CA ALA A 133 5.66 14.57 -1.94
C ALA A 133 6.29 15.34 -3.12
N VAL A 134 6.02 14.92 -4.36
CA VAL A 134 6.46 15.64 -5.57
C VAL A 134 5.97 17.09 -5.58
N ASN A 135 4.79 17.37 -5.04
CA ASN A 135 4.26 18.74 -4.96
C ASN A 135 5.16 19.63 -4.08
N MET A 136 5.62 19.11 -2.93
CA MET A 136 6.55 19.82 -2.05
C MET A 136 7.92 19.98 -2.72
N ALA A 137 8.41 18.93 -3.39
CA ALA A 137 9.69 18.99 -4.11
C ALA A 137 9.69 20.04 -5.23
N LEU A 138 8.61 20.16 -5.99
CA LEU A 138 8.47 21.20 -7.01
C LEU A 138 8.52 22.60 -6.41
N MET A 139 7.83 22.82 -5.29
CA MET A 139 7.86 24.11 -4.58
C MET A 139 9.26 24.42 -4.06
N ALA A 140 9.93 23.45 -3.43
CA ALA A 140 11.30 23.60 -2.93
C ALA A 140 12.29 23.93 -4.06
N GLY A 141 12.10 23.33 -5.24
CA GLY A 141 12.87 23.67 -6.44
C GLY A 141 12.69 25.14 -6.88
N ILE A 142 11.45 25.66 -6.82
CA ILE A 142 11.15 27.06 -7.11
C ILE A 142 11.79 27.98 -6.06
N TRP A 143 11.74 27.62 -4.79
CA TRP A 143 12.39 28.35 -3.71
C TRP A 143 13.91 28.41 -3.91
N ALA A 144 14.54 27.27 -4.16
CA ALA A 144 15.97 27.18 -4.43
C ALA A 144 16.38 28.05 -5.64
N PHE A 145 15.58 28.00 -6.72
CA PHE A 145 15.84 28.84 -7.88
C PHE A 145 15.79 30.34 -7.54
N ALA A 146 14.77 30.77 -6.77
CA ALA A 146 14.66 32.15 -6.32
C ALA A 146 15.88 32.58 -5.46
N GLY A 147 16.30 31.71 -4.53
CA GLY A 147 17.48 31.94 -3.70
C GLY A 147 18.77 32.10 -4.51
N VAL A 148 19.02 31.19 -5.46
CA VAL A 148 20.18 31.25 -6.36
C VAL A 148 20.17 32.52 -7.21
N ALA A 149 19.01 32.85 -7.81
CA ALA A 149 18.87 34.03 -8.68
C ALA A 149 19.16 35.33 -7.94
N VAL A 150 18.59 35.51 -6.73
CA VAL A 150 18.83 36.71 -5.90
C VAL A 150 20.28 36.78 -5.43
N SER A 151 20.86 35.66 -4.99
CA SER A 151 22.26 35.63 -4.57
C SER A 151 23.21 35.94 -5.72
N ALA A 152 22.92 35.43 -6.91
CA ALA A 152 23.72 35.74 -8.11
C ALA A 152 23.70 37.25 -8.42
N VAL A 153 22.51 37.88 -8.41
CA VAL A 153 22.38 39.34 -8.65
C VAL A 153 23.10 40.12 -7.54
N ALA A 154 22.89 39.76 -6.27
CA ALA A 154 23.51 40.46 -5.14
C ALA A 154 25.06 40.35 -5.18
N LEU A 155 25.61 39.19 -5.49
CA LEU A 155 27.05 38.99 -5.62
C LEU A 155 27.65 39.82 -6.76
N LEU A 156 27.02 39.82 -7.95
CA LEU A 156 27.51 40.55 -9.10
C LEU A 156 27.43 42.09 -8.88
N LEU A 157 26.40 42.55 -8.17
CA LEU A 157 26.29 43.96 -7.77
C LEU A 157 27.34 44.36 -6.70
N THR A 158 27.71 43.43 -5.82
CA THR A 158 28.72 43.68 -4.78
C THR A 158 30.13 43.68 -5.38
N SER A 159 30.48 42.70 -6.17
CA SER A 159 31.79 42.58 -6.87
C SER A 159 31.67 41.57 -7.98
N VAL A 160 31.91 42.00 -9.23
CA VAL A 160 31.91 41.10 -10.39
C VAL A 160 32.94 39.97 -10.23
N THR A 161 34.13 40.29 -9.72
CA THR A 161 35.21 39.31 -9.51
C THR A 161 34.81 38.22 -8.50
N LEU A 162 34.31 38.61 -7.33
CA LEU A 162 33.83 37.66 -6.33
C LEU A 162 32.57 36.93 -6.76
N GLY A 163 31.65 37.65 -7.43
CA GLY A 163 30.43 37.07 -7.97
C GLY A 163 30.74 35.92 -8.94
N LEU A 164 31.69 36.11 -9.86
CA LEU A 164 32.10 35.06 -10.80
C LEU A 164 32.80 33.89 -10.09
N ILE A 165 33.68 34.18 -9.11
CA ILE A 165 34.35 33.11 -8.32
C ILE A 165 33.32 32.24 -7.61
N VAL A 166 32.34 32.87 -6.96
CA VAL A 166 31.30 32.15 -6.22
C VAL A 166 30.35 31.40 -7.15
N LEU A 167 29.84 32.06 -8.20
CA LEU A 167 28.89 31.45 -9.14
C LEU A 167 29.45 30.30 -9.96
N LEU A 168 30.76 30.36 -10.30
CA LEU A 168 31.43 29.28 -11.02
C LEU A 168 32.03 28.23 -10.08
N GLY A 169 32.55 28.67 -8.92
CA GLY A 169 33.19 27.78 -7.96
C GLY A 169 32.20 26.89 -7.20
N THR A 170 31.01 27.40 -6.86
CA THR A 170 30.03 26.61 -6.12
C THR A 170 29.50 25.38 -6.89
N PRO A 171 29.15 25.45 -8.18
CA PRO A 171 28.85 24.25 -8.96
C PRO A 171 30.00 23.24 -9.05
N VAL A 172 31.23 23.74 -9.15
CA VAL A 172 32.43 22.87 -9.15
C VAL A 172 32.59 22.17 -7.80
N LEU A 173 32.38 22.89 -6.69
CA LEU A 173 32.41 22.33 -5.33
C LEU A 173 31.36 21.22 -5.16
N LEU A 174 30.15 21.45 -5.61
CA LEU A 174 29.07 20.47 -5.57
C LEU A 174 29.34 19.25 -6.45
N TRP A 175 29.90 19.47 -7.64
CA TRP A 175 30.29 18.38 -8.54
C TRP A 175 31.40 17.52 -7.93
N LEU A 176 32.40 18.12 -7.28
CA LEU A 176 33.41 17.40 -6.52
C LEU A 176 32.79 16.62 -5.35
N GLY A 177 31.88 17.24 -4.59
CA GLY A 177 31.12 16.57 -3.52
C GLY A 177 30.35 15.35 -4.05
N HIS A 178 29.66 15.48 -5.18
CA HIS A 178 28.95 14.37 -5.81
C HIS A 178 29.89 13.24 -6.27
N LEU A 179 31.05 13.58 -6.85
CA LEU A 179 32.05 12.56 -7.21
C LEU A 179 32.52 11.75 -5.99
N LEU A 180 32.68 12.43 -4.84
CA LEU A 180 33.08 11.81 -3.59
C LEU A 180 31.95 10.96 -2.97
N SER A 181 30.70 11.21 -3.31
CA SER A 181 29.53 10.47 -2.80
C SER A 181 29.34 9.12 -3.50
N LYS A 182 29.73 8.95 -4.76
CA LYS A 182 29.54 7.70 -5.51
C LYS A 182 30.08 6.43 -4.85
N PRO A 183 31.32 6.41 -4.26
CA PRO A 183 31.79 5.23 -3.55
C PRO A 183 31.00 4.94 -2.26
N LEU A 184 30.42 5.96 -1.64
CA LEU A 184 29.60 5.82 -0.44
C LEU A 184 28.25 5.20 -0.76
N GLU A 185 27.59 5.62 -1.85
CA GLU A 185 26.31 5.05 -2.30
C GLU A 185 26.39 3.52 -2.43
N ARG A 186 27.40 3.00 -3.12
CA ARG A 186 27.62 1.55 -3.27
C ARG A 186 27.85 0.82 -1.95
N ARG A 187 28.53 1.48 -1.00
CA ARG A 187 28.79 0.90 0.34
C ARG A 187 27.53 0.93 1.20
N SER A 188 26.72 1.95 1.08
CA SER A 188 25.44 2.08 1.76
C SER A 188 24.42 1.05 1.24
N GLU A 189 24.37 0.80 -0.08
CA GLU A 189 23.57 -0.28 -0.65
C GLU A 189 23.99 -1.65 -0.08
N ALA A 190 25.29 -1.95 -0.09
CA ALA A 190 25.81 -3.20 0.47
C ALA A 190 25.56 -3.34 2.00
N GLU A 191 25.53 -2.24 2.73
CA GLU A 191 25.16 -2.21 4.15
C GLU A 191 23.67 -2.53 4.33
N GLN A 192 22.79 -1.87 3.55
CA GLN A 192 21.34 -2.09 3.60
C GLN A 192 20.98 -3.55 3.27
N ASP A 193 21.61 -4.15 2.27
CA ASP A 193 21.44 -5.55 1.93
C ASP A 193 21.79 -6.49 3.09
N LYS A 194 22.93 -6.21 3.77
CA LYS A 194 23.33 -7.03 4.92
C LYS A 194 22.43 -6.81 6.13
N ALA A 195 21.94 -5.60 6.35
CA ALA A 195 20.98 -5.28 7.40
C ALA A 195 19.62 -5.94 7.15
N ALA A 196 19.12 -5.87 5.92
CA ALA A 196 17.88 -6.54 5.50
C ALA A 196 17.98 -8.05 5.66
N HIS A 197 19.10 -8.66 5.25
CA HIS A 197 19.35 -10.09 5.45
C HIS A 197 19.37 -10.47 6.94
N ALA A 198 20.00 -9.68 7.79
CA ALA A 198 20.02 -9.92 9.24
C ALA A 198 18.62 -9.82 9.85
N SER A 199 17.83 -8.85 9.42
CA SER A 199 16.42 -8.69 9.84
C SER A 199 15.55 -9.86 9.37
N GLY A 200 15.74 -10.35 8.14
CA GLY A 200 15.06 -11.53 7.62
C GLY A 200 15.37 -12.78 8.46
N VAL A 201 16.64 -13.03 8.76
CA VAL A 201 17.04 -14.15 9.63
C VAL A 201 16.42 -14.01 11.03
N ALA A 202 16.34 -12.81 11.60
CA ALA A 202 15.68 -12.60 12.89
C ALA A 202 14.19 -12.93 12.82
N ALA A 203 13.50 -12.47 11.77
CA ALA A 203 12.07 -12.73 11.56
C ALA A 203 11.79 -14.24 11.41
N ASP A 204 12.60 -14.95 10.63
CA ASP A 204 12.50 -16.41 10.46
C ASP A 204 12.67 -17.17 11.79
N LEU A 205 13.66 -16.76 12.60
CA LEU A 205 13.89 -17.38 13.91
C LEU A 205 12.72 -17.12 14.88
N VAL A 206 12.12 -15.94 14.85
CA VAL A 206 10.94 -15.60 15.66
C VAL A 206 9.72 -16.39 15.17
N ALA A 207 9.49 -16.46 13.88
CA ALA A 207 8.39 -17.25 13.29
C ALA A 207 8.53 -18.75 13.62
N GLY A 208 9.76 -19.28 13.58
CA GLY A 208 10.10 -20.66 13.93
C GLY A 208 10.30 -20.93 15.43
N LEU A 209 10.04 -19.98 16.33
CA LEU A 209 10.41 -20.08 17.75
C LEU A 209 9.84 -21.32 18.45
N ARG A 210 8.59 -21.70 18.13
CA ARG A 210 7.96 -22.90 18.71
C ARG A 210 8.72 -24.18 18.34
N VAL A 211 9.12 -24.29 17.09
CA VAL A 211 9.90 -25.44 16.58
C VAL A 211 11.31 -25.46 17.20
N LEU A 212 11.97 -24.30 17.23
CA LEU A 212 13.31 -24.17 17.85
C LEU A 212 13.31 -24.56 19.31
N LYS A 213 12.27 -24.17 20.07
CA LYS A 213 12.12 -24.55 21.49
C LYS A 213 11.82 -26.04 21.63
N GLY A 214 10.99 -26.62 20.76
CA GLY A 214 10.67 -28.05 20.78
C GLY A 214 11.88 -28.94 20.48
N LEU A 215 12.79 -28.48 19.61
CA LEU A 215 14.01 -29.19 19.24
C LEU A 215 15.21 -28.92 20.16
N GLY A 216 15.11 -27.98 21.11
CA GLY A 216 16.24 -27.57 21.94
C GLY A 216 17.36 -26.85 21.16
N ALA A 217 17.03 -26.24 20.00
CA ALA A 217 17.99 -25.69 19.05
C ALA A 217 18.28 -24.18 19.24
N GLN A 218 17.94 -23.61 20.42
CA GLN A 218 18.05 -22.17 20.69
C GLN A 218 19.49 -21.64 20.52
N ASP A 219 20.47 -22.37 21.05
CA ASP A 219 21.88 -21.94 21.01
C ASP A 219 22.42 -21.88 19.57
N ALA A 220 22.05 -22.86 18.74
CA ALA A 220 22.41 -22.88 17.33
C ALA A 220 21.75 -21.71 16.56
N ALA A 221 20.51 -21.39 16.88
CA ALA A 221 19.78 -20.26 16.30
C ALA A 221 20.43 -18.93 16.68
N VAL A 222 20.77 -18.73 17.96
CA VAL A 222 21.48 -17.55 18.45
C VAL A 222 22.85 -17.39 17.79
N GLU A 223 23.60 -18.48 17.63
CA GLU A 223 24.91 -18.43 16.96
C GLU A 223 24.80 -18.12 15.46
N ARG A 224 23.77 -18.64 14.79
CA ARG A 224 23.47 -18.29 13.40
C ARG A 224 23.17 -16.79 13.27
N TYR A 225 22.31 -16.26 14.14
CA TYR A 225 21.98 -14.83 14.13
C TYR A 225 23.20 -13.96 14.45
N ARG A 226 24.01 -14.33 15.47
CA ARG A 226 25.24 -13.61 15.82
C ARG A 226 26.21 -13.49 14.65
N ARG A 227 26.40 -14.54 13.86
CA ARG A 227 27.25 -14.49 12.66
C ARG A 227 26.71 -13.52 11.63
N THR A 228 25.43 -13.57 11.33
CA THR A 228 24.78 -12.67 10.38
C THR A 228 24.84 -11.21 10.86
N SER A 229 24.53 -10.98 12.13
CA SER A 229 24.60 -9.65 12.77
C SER A 229 26.02 -9.06 12.76
N ARG A 230 27.06 -9.88 12.98
CA ARG A 230 28.47 -9.43 12.89
C ARG A 230 28.85 -9.03 11.45
N ILE A 231 28.35 -9.73 10.45
CA ILE A 231 28.57 -9.37 9.03
C ILE A 231 27.92 -8.02 8.72
N SER A 232 26.67 -7.83 9.19
CA SER A 232 25.96 -6.56 9.07
C SER A 232 26.72 -5.43 9.78
N LEU A 233 27.10 -5.62 11.05
CA LEU A 233 27.89 -4.64 11.82
C LEU A 233 29.20 -4.24 11.12
N ALA A 234 29.92 -5.22 10.55
CA ALA A 234 31.15 -4.92 9.83
C ALA A 234 30.89 -4.11 8.54
N ALA A 235 29.73 -4.28 7.89
CA ALA A 235 29.31 -3.46 6.76
C ALA A 235 28.97 -2.04 7.22
N THR A 236 28.17 -1.89 8.28
CA THR A 236 27.81 -0.59 8.88
C THR A 236 29.04 0.20 9.30
N LEU A 237 30.00 -0.42 9.98
CA LEU A 237 31.24 0.27 10.37
C LEU A 237 32.11 0.71 9.17
N ARG A 238 32.08 -0.04 8.06
CA ARG A 238 32.79 0.36 6.83
C ARG A 238 32.08 1.53 6.14
N SER A 239 30.75 1.49 6.08
CA SER A 239 29.91 2.58 5.54
C SER A 239 30.11 3.85 6.37
N ALA A 240 29.99 3.78 7.70
CA ALA A 240 30.17 4.91 8.60
C ALA A 240 31.57 5.55 8.50
N ARG A 241 32.63 4.75 8.34
CA ARG A 241 33.99 5.29 8.10
C ARG A 241 34.07 6.03 6.77
N ALA A 242 33.46 5.49 5.71
CA ALA A 242 33.45 6.14 4.40
C ALA A 242 32.67 7.45 4.44
N GLU A 243 31.53 7.47 5.13
CA GLU A 243 30.70 8.65 5.35
C GLU A 243 31.47 9.73 6.12
N SER A 244 32.16 9.34 7.21
CA SER A 244 32.99 10.26 8.00
C SER A 244 34.12 10.89 7.16
N TRP A 245 34.78 10.10 6.32
CA TRP A 245 35.82 10.61 5.41
C TRP A 245 35.23 11.55 4.35
N GLN A 246 34.11 11.20 3.76
CA GLN A 246 33.42 12.03 2.76
C GLN A 246 33.01 13.36 3.39
N THR A 247 32.30 13.33 4.55
CA THR A 247 31.86 14.53 5.26
C THR A 247 33.04 15.43 5.63
N GLY A 248 34.14 14.85 6.16
CA GLY A 248 35.35 15.60 6.48
C GLY A 248 35.98 16.25 5.26
N LEU A 249 36.02 15.56 4.12
CA LEU A 249 36.61 16.11 2.89
C LEU A 249 35.73 17.20 2.27
N VAL A 250 34.39 17.02 2.27
CA VAL A 250 33.44 18.05 1.81
C VAL A 250 33.58 19.31 2.69
N LEU A 251 33.69 19.14 4.02
CA LEU A 251 33.89 20.25 4.94
C LEU A 251 35.23 20.96 4.65
N ALA A 252 36.31 20.23 4.41
CA ALA A 252 37.62 20.80 4.06
C ALA A 252 37.60 21.56 2.72
N LEU A 253 36.91 21.01 1.70
CA LEU A 253 36.72 21.69 0.40
C LEU A 253 35.92 22.99 0.56
N THR A 254 34.80 22.94 1.32
CA THR A 254 33.98 24.11 1.62
C THR A 254 34.77 25.16 2.37
N GLY A 255 35.52 24.76 3.43
CA GLY A 255 36.39 25.66 4.18
C GLY A 255 37.48 26.29 3.31
N GLY A 256 38.12 25.51 2.44
CA GLY A 256 39.10 26.00 1.45
C GLY A 256 38.49 27.00 0.47
N PHE A 257 37.28 26.75 0.01
CA PHE A 257 36.56 27.66 -0.90
C PHE A 257 36.22 29.00 -0.20
N ILE A 258 35.75 28.94 1.04
CA ILE A 258 35.51 30.15 1.86
C ILE A 258 36.81 30.92 2.09
N ALA A 259 37.92 30.23 2.42
CA ALA A 259 39.22 30.86 2.59
C ALA A 259 39.72 31.55 1.30
N LEU A 260 39.46 30.96 0.13
CA LEU A 260 39.75 31.57 -1.18
C LEU A 260 38.95 32.87 -1.37
N ILE A 261 37.63 32.83 -1.09
CA ILE A 261 36.78 34.03 -1.20
C ILE A 261 37.24 35.12 -0.23
N ALA A 262 37.56 34.75 1.00
CA ALA A 262 38.08 35.70 2.03
C ALA A 262 39.44 36.29 1.62
N LEU A 263 40.33 35.47 1.04
CA LEU A 263 41.64 35.93 0.58
C LEU A 263 41.54 36.94 -0.59
N VAL A 264 40.74 36.58 -1.62
CA VAL A 264 40.52 37.44 -2.80
C VAL A 264 39.80 38.72 -2.40
N GLY A 265 38.71 38.59 -1.64
CA GLY A 265 37.91 39.72 -1.17
C GLY A 265 38.72 40.60 -0.18
N GLY A 266 39.51 40.00 0.71
CA GLY A 266 40.41 40.73 1.58
C GLY A 266 41.46 41.54 0.80
N ARG A 267 42.04 41.00 -0.28
CA ARG A 267 42.92 41.77 -1.20
C ARG A 267 42.21 42.91 -1.88
N LEU A 268 40.97 42.68 -2.37
CA LEU A 268 40.15 43.75 -2.96
C LEU A 268 39.83 44.86 -1.95
N ALA A 269 39.55 44.50 -0.70
CA ALA A 269 39.30 45.46 0.37
C ALA A 269 40.58 46.25 0.75
N LEU A 270 41.74 45.60 0.85
CA LEU A 270 43.01 46.29 1.10
C LEU A 270 43.40 47.27 -0.02
N ASN A 271 43.00 46.96 -1.27
CA ASN A 271 43.21 47.84 -2.43
C ASN A 271 42.15 48.95 -2.54
N GLY A 272 41.22 49.07 -1.59
CA GLY A 272 40.16 50.07 -1.57
C GLY A 272 39.07 49.90 -2.62
N SER A 273 39.05 48.75 -3.31
CA SER A 273 38.01 48.46 -4.35
C SER A 273 36.74 47.80 -3.75
N MET A 274 36.69 47.55 -2.45
CA MET A 274 35.61 46.92 -1.73
C MET A 274 35.60 47.35 -0.27
N THR A 275 34.43 47.49 0.33
CA THR A 275 34.28 47.77 1.78
C THR A 275 34.33 46.48 2.58
N LEU A 276 34.55 46.59 3.92
CA LEU A 276 34.51 45.45 4.82
C LEU A 276 33.12 44.79 4.86
N GLY A 277 32.05 45.60 4.83
CA GLY A 277 30.69 45.12 4.80
C GLY A 277 30.36 44.35 3.50
N GLN A 278 30.89 44.81 2.36
CA GLN A 278 30.75 44.10 1.08
C GLN A 278 31.46 42.74 1.11
N LEU A 279 32.67 42.65 1.77
CA LEU A 279 33.35 41.40 1.93
C LEU A 279 32.54 40.40 2.78
N VAL A 280 32.02 40.85 3.91
CA VAL A 280 31.15 40.04 4.77
C VAL A 280 29.90 39.57 4.02
N SER A 281 29.27 40.46 3.23
CA SER A 281 28.14 40.14 2.38
C SER A 281 28.47 39.02 1.36
N ALA A 282 29.62 39.13 0.69
CA ALA A 282 30.04 38.14 -0.33
C ALA A 282 30.32 36.79 0.28
N VAL A 283 30.98 36.72 1.42
CA VAL A 283 31.21 35.45 2.15
C VAL A 283 29.89 34.85 2.63
N GLY A 284 29.01 35.66 3.20
CA GLY A 284 27.70 35.19 3.66
C GLY A 284 26.80 34.68 2.52
N LEU A 285 26.80 35.35 1.36
CA LEU A 285 26.08 34.90 0.15
C LEU A 285 26.67 33.59 -0.43
N ALA A 286 28.00 33.43 -0.36
CA ALA A 286 28.65 32.20 -0.79
C ALA A 286 28.25 31.01 0.09
N LEU A 287 28.17 31.22 1.41
CA LEU A 287 27.67 30.21 2.35
C LEU A 287 26.19 29.89 2.12
N PHE A 288 25.37 30.91 1.91
CA PHE A 288 23.95 30.74 1.66
C PHE A 288 23.69 29.90 0.40
N LEU A 289 24.45 30.11 -0.68
CA LEU A 289 24.25 29.40 -1.96
C LEU A 289 24.35 27.88 -1.86
N LEU A 290 25.04 27.33 -0.88
CA LEU A 290 25.17 25.88 -0.70
C LEU A 290 23.82 25.23 -0.46
N GLY A 291 22.95 25.80 0.40
CA GLY A 291 21.63 25.25 0.72
C GLY A 291 20.69 25.11 -0.49
N PRO A 292 20.41 26.18 -1.25
CA PRO A 292 19.61 26.11 -2.46
C PRO A 292 20.11 25.10 -3.51
N LEU A 293 21.43 24.97 -3.64
CA LEU A 293 22.01 24.06 -4.62
C LEU A 293 21.92 22.60 -4.16
N GLU A 294 22.07 22.29 -2.87
CA GLU A 294 21.79 21.00 -2.28
C GLU A 294 20.30 20.64 -2.42
N THR A 295 19.40 21.63 -2.29
CA THR A 295 17.97 21.46 -2.50
C THR A 295 17.67 20.96 -3.92
N PHE A 296 18.37 21.41 -4.96
CA PHE A 296 18.16 20.90 -6.32
C PHE A 296 18.52 19.40 -6.44
N ALA A 297 19.59 18.96 -5.76
CA ALA A 297 19.95 17.54 -5.74
C ALA A 297 18.87 16.69 -5.06
N TRP A 298 18.35 17.15 -3.92
CA TRP A 298 17.23 16.53 -3.22
C TRP A 298 15.96 16.50 -4.07
N VAL A 299 15.58 17.62 -4.71
CA VAL A 299 14.41 17.71 -5.62
C VAL A 299 14.52 16.69 -6.75
N ASN A 300 15.71 16.55 -7.36
CA ASN A 300 15.91 15.58 -8.44
C ASN A 300 15.72 14.13 -7.95
N ALA A 301 16.23 13.80 -6.77
CA ALA A 301 16.04 12.48 -6.16
C ALA A 301 14.56 12.21 -5.85
N GLU A 302 13.85 13.18 -5.24
CA GLU A 302 12.43 13.08 -4.93
C GLU A 302 11.56 12.92 -6.19
N LEU A 303 11.87 13.68 -7.25
CA LEU A 303 11.20 13.53 -8.55
C LEU A 303 11.44 12.17 -9.17
N ALA A 304 12.64 11.60 -9.05
CA ALA A 304 12.94 10.26 -9.56
C ALA A 304 12.14 9.19 -8.81
N GLN A 305 12.09 9.26 -7.47
CA GLN A 305 11.30 8.35 -6.63
C GLN A 305 9.80 8.51 -6.92
N GLY A 306 9.30 9.75 -6.99
CA GLY A 306 7.92 10.05 -7.30
C GLY A 306 7.49 9.52 -8.68
N ARG A 307 8.36 9.57 -9.69
CA ARG A 307 8.10 8.98 -11.02
C ARG A 307 7.99 7.46 -10.96
N ALA A 308 8.88 6.79 -10.23
CA ALA A 308 8.83 5.34 -10.06
C ALA A 308 7.55 4.90 -9.33
N SER A 309 7.19 5.58 -8.24
CA SER A 309 5.94 5.34 -7.50
C SER A 309 4.70 5.62 -8.33
N ALA A 310 4.70 6.72 -9.11
CA ALA A 310 3.59 7.07 -10.01
C ALA A 310 3.38 6.04 -11.13
N ALA A 311 4.45 5.38 -11.59
CA ALA A 311 4.32 4.31 -12.58
C ALA A 311 3.59 3.10 -11.99
N ARG A 312 3.92 2.67 -10.75
CA ARG A 312 3.22 1.58 -10.06
C ARG A 312 1.76 1.93 -9.74
N VAL A 313 1.50 3.14 -9.27
CA VAL A 313 0.13 3.64 -9.05
C VAL A 313 -0.67 3.63 -10.36
N ALA A 314 -0.07 4.09 -11.45
CA ALA A 314 -0.70 4.09 -12.77
C ALA A 314 -1.04 2.67 -13.24
N GLU A 315 -0.15 1.70 -13.02
CA GLU A 315 -0.37 0.30 -13.35
C GLU A 315 -1.58 -0.28 -12.64
N VAL A 316 -1.74 -0.04 -11.32
CA VAL A 316 -2.90 -0.50 -10.56
C VAL A 316 -4.19 0.19 -11.03
N LEU A 317 -4.15 1.51 -11.24
CA LEU A 317 -5.33 2.27 -11.68
C LEU A 317 -5.73 2.03 -13.15
N ALA A 318 -4.78 1.63 -13.99
CA ALA A 318 -5.00 1.32 -15.41
C ALA A 318 -5.45 -0.12 -15.65
N THR A 319 -5.26 -1.02 -14.66
CA THR A 319 -5.71 -2.42 -14.79
C THR A 319 -7.21 -2.44 -15.10
N GLY A 320 -7.58 -3.12 -16.17
CA GLY A 320 -8.98 -3.30 -16.56
C GLY A 320 -9.76 -4.13 -15.53
N PRO A 321 -11.09 -4.06 -15.54
CA PRO A 321 -11.91 -4.95 -14.74
C PRO A 321 -11.76 -6.41 -15.22
N ALA A 322 -11.82 -7.37 -14.30
CA ALA A 322 -11.79 -8.80 -14.64
C ALA A 322 -13.09 -9.23 -15.34
N VAL A 323 -14.20 -8.59 -15.00
CA VAL A 323 -15.50 -8.84 -15.61
C VAL A 323 -16.10 -7.56 -16.17
N VAL A 324 -16.84 -7.67 -17.29
CA VAL A 324 -17.51 -6.54 -17.93
C VAL A 324 -18.85 -6.30 -17.23
N ASP A 325 -19.26 -5.03 -17.09
CA ASP A 325 -20.58 -4.70 -16.54
C ASP A 325 -21.68 -5.27 -17.43
N GLY A 326 -22.64 -5.94 -16.79
CA GLY A 326 -23.93 -6.21 -17.37
C GLY A 326 -24.92 -5.15 -16.89
N ASP A 327 -25.87 -4.80 -17.73
CA ASP A 327 -26.85 -3.76 -17.43
C ASP A 327 -28.20 -4.33 -16.91
N ASP A 328 -28.38 -5.65 -16.99
CA ASP A 328 -29.62 -6.30 -16.59
C ASP A 328 -29.68 -6.46 -15.06
N PRO A 329 -30.72 -5.98 -14.38
CA PRO A 329 -30.90 -6.23 -12.96
C PRO A 329 -31.18 -7.71 -12.72
N VAL A 330 -30.74 -8.23 -11.58
CA VAL A 330 -31.13 -9.57 -11.14
C VAL A 330 -32.64 -9.57 -10.85
N ALA A 331 -33.36 -10.50 -11.47
CA ALA A 331 -34.82 -10.57 -11.31
C ALA A 331 -35.18 -10.99 -9.86
N GLU A 332 -36.16 -10.32 -9.27
CA GLU A 332 -36.70 -10.68 -7.95
C GLU A 332 -38.12 -11.27 -8.09
N PRO A 333 -38.47 -12.33 -7.34
CA PRO A 333 -37.59 -13.07 -6.43
C PRO A 333 -36.61 -13.98 -7.18
N VAL A 334 -35.36 -14.06 -6.71
CA VAL A 334 -34.33 -14.98 -7.22
C VAL A 334 -34.74 -16.41 -6.90
N ARG A 335 -34.95 -17.25 -7.92
CA ARG A 335 -35.22 -18.69 -7.72
C ARG A 335 -33.98 -19.46 -7.38
N GLY A 336 -32.84 -19.05 -7.96
CA GLY A 336 -31.52 -19.56 -7.67
C GLY A 336 -31.13 -20.80 -8.47
N GLU A 337 -31.69 -21.01 -9.66
CA GLU A 337 -31.22 -22.05 -10.58
C GLU A 337 -29.93 -21.58 -11.25
N LEU A 338 -28.85 -22.38 -11.13
CA LEU A 338 -27.60 -22.12 -11.85
C LEU A 338 -27.41 -23.17 -12.96
N ARG A 339 -26.98 -22.71 -14.14
CA ARG A 339 -26.65 -23.58 -15.26
C ARG A 339 -25.30 -23.21 -15.87
N LEU A 340 -24.48 -24.21 -16.12
CA LEU A 340 -23.22 -24.08 -16.86
C LEU A 340 -23.40 -24.81 -18.19
N ARG A 341 -22.96 -24.20 -19.30
CA ARG A 341 -23.03 -24.80 -20.62
C ARG A 341 -21.71 -24.64 -21.35
N GLY A 342 -21.02 -25.78 -21.56
CA GLY A 342 -19.74 -25.84 -22.26
C GLY A 342 -18.65 -24.98 -21.63
N VAL A 343 -18.67 -24.79 -20.31
CA VAL A 343 -17.78 -23.85 -19.62
C VAL A 343 -16.33 -24.33 -19.64
N ARG A 344 -15.44 -23.46 -20.15
CA ARG A 344 -13.98 -23.63 -20.07
C ARG A 344 -13.39 -22.45 -19.33
N LEU A 345 -12.60 -22.77 -18.28
CA LEU A 345 -11.79 -21.82 -17.53
C LEU A 345 -10.70 -22.58 -16.80
N GLY A 346 -9.44 -22.30 -17.10
CA GLY A 346 -8.31 -22.95 -16.45
C GLY A 346 -8.42 -24.49 -16.49
N ALA A 347 -8.65 -25.13 -15.33
CA ALA A 347 -8.80 -26.59 -15.25
C ALA A 347 -10.19 -27.13 -15.64
N LEU A 348 -11.18 -26.28 -15.94
CA LEU A 348 -12.49 -26.72 -16.44
C LEU A 348 -12.44 -26.90 -17.96
N ASP A 349 -12.90 -28.03 -18.48
CA ASP A 349 -12.85 -28.37 -19.91
C ASP A 349 -14.24 -28.76 -20.44
N GLY A 350 -15.05 -27.75 -20.82
CA GLY A 350 -16.34 -27.95 -21.42
C GLY A 350 -17.38 -28.49 -20.44
N VAL A 351 -17.48 -27.92 -19.25
CA VAL A 351 -18.39 -28.36 -18.19
C VAL A 351 -19.83 -27.97 -18.53
N ASP A 352 -20.70 -28.97 -18.57
CA ASP A 352 -22.18 -28.85 -18.59
C ASP A 352 -22.69 -29.27 -17.21
N LEU A 353 -23.47 -28.39 -16.54
CA LEU A 353 -23.89 -28.62 -15.17
C LEU A 353 -25.22 -27.94 -14.90
N ASP A 354 -26.17 -28.67 -14.33
CA ASP A 354 -27.46 -28.15 -13.88
C ASP A 354 -27.54 -28.20 -12.35
N LEU A 355 -27.76 -27.05 -11.74
CA LEU A 355 -27.89 -26.87 -10.29
C LEU A 355 -29.28 -26.33 -9.99
N PRO A 356 -30.23 -27.21 -9.67
CA PRO A 356 -31.65 -26.82 -9.54
C PRO A 356 -31.89 -25.86 -8.35
N ALA A 357 -32.89 -25.00 -8.52
CA ALA A 357 -33.32 -24.09 -7.48
C ALA A 357 -33.81 -24.83 -6.21
N GLY A 358 -33.45 -24.32 -5.05
CA GLY A 358 -33.92 -24.80 -3.74
C GLY A 358 -33.33 -26.13 -3.29
N GLN A 359 -32.36 -26.70 -4.00
CA GLN A 359 -31.69 -27.96 -3.65
C GLN A 359 -30.33 -27.72 -2.98
N LEU A 360 -29.93 -28.69 -2.15
CA LEU A 360 -28.60 -28.82 -1.59
C LEU A 360 -27.78 -29.79 -2.46
N THR A 361 -26.91 -29.24 -3.32
CA THR A 361 -26.08 -30.04 -4.26
C THR A 361 -24.65 -30.12 -3.77
N GLY A 362 -24.10 -31.34 -3.70
CA GLY A 362 -22.68 -31.62 -3.43
C GLY A 362 -21.89 -31.69 -4.73
N ILE A 363 -20.69 -31.14 -4.75
CA ILE A 363 -19.74 -31.30 -5.85
C ILE A 363 -18.45 -31.85 -5.29
N ALA A 364 -18.16 -33.12 -5.60
CA ALA A 364 -16.88 -33.75 -5.28
C ALA A 364 -15.90 -33.48 -6.41
N VAL A 365 -14.66 -33.14 -6.09
CA VAL A 365 -13.67 -32.72 -7.08
C VAL A 365 -12.39 -33.52 -6.90
N THR A 366 -11.86 -34.08 -8.00
CA THR A 366 -10.60 -34.84 -7.97
C THR A 366 -9.36 -33.93 -8.08
N ASP A 367 -9.50 -32.72 -8.65
CA ASP A 367 -8.42 -31.74 -8.82
C ASP A 367 -8.80 -30.41 -8.14
N PRO A 368 -8.03 -29.95 -7.14
CA PRO A 368 -8.27 -28.65 -6.49
C PRO A 368 -8.32 -27.47 -7.44
N ALA A 369 -7.58 -27.49 -8.57
CA ALA A 369 -7.62 -26.43 -9.56
C ALA A 369 -8.98 -26.36 -10.28
N GLY A 370 -9.66 -27.52 -10.44
CA GLY A 370 -11.04 -27.59 -10.96
C GLY A 370 -12.05 -26.95 -9.99
N ALA A 371 -11.89 -27.18 -8.67
CA ALA A 371 -12.70 -26.54 -7.64
C ALA A 371 -12.54 -25.00 -7.67
N GLU A 372 -11.31 -24.51 -7.68
CA GLU A 372 -11.01 -23.07 -7.72
C GLU A 372 -11.61 -22.42 -8.96
N ALA A 373 -11.41 -23.00 -10.15
CA ALA A 373 -11.97 -22.48 -11.39
C ALA A 373 -13.52 -22.45 -11.38
N LEU A 374 -14.16 -23.48 -10.81
CA LEU A 374 -15.63 -23.52 -10.65
C LEU A 374 -16.12 -22.40 -9.73
N LEU A 375 -15.49 -22.20 -8.58
CA LEU A 375 -15.84 -21.15 -7.63
C LEU A 375 -15.69 -19.76 -8.24
N ARG A 376 -14.62 -19.51 -8.98
CA ARG A 376 -14.38 -18.24 -9.69
C ARG A 376 -15.45 -17.96 -10.76
N CYS A 377 -15.91 -19.01 -11.47
CA CYS A 377 -17.02 -18.89 -12.42
C CYS A 377 -18.35 -18.57 -11.71
N LEU A 378 -18.69 -19.32 -10.64
CA LEU A 378 -19.97 -19.16 -9.94
C LEU A 378 -20.05 -17.81 -9.20
N GLY A 379 -18.93 -17.33 -8.64
CA GLY A 379 -18.83 -16.01 -8.02
C GLY A 379 -18.65 -14.86 -9.02
N ARG A 380 -18.53 -15.19 -10.31
CA ARG A 380 -18.17 -14.23 -11.38
C ARG A 380 -16.98 -13.35 -10.99
N GLU A 381 -15.94 -13.97 -10.46
CA GLU A 381 -14.64 -13.30 -10.26
C GLU A 381 -13.91 -13.14 -11.61
N THR A 382 -14.21 -14.05 -12.55
CA THR A 382 -13.75 -13.99 -13.93
C THR A 382 -14.80 -14.59 -14.85
N ASP A 383 -14.93 -14.09 -16.06
CA ASP A 383 -15.81 -14.68 -17.07
C ASP A 383 -15.11 -15.90 -17.70
N PRO A 384 -15.85 -16.96 -18.09
CA PRO A 384 -15.29 -18.15 -18.70
C PRO A 384 -14.64 -17.83 -20.07
N GLU A 385 -13.58 -18.56 -20.43
CA GLU A 385 -12.92 -18.46 -21.75
C GLU A 385 -13.85 -18.86 -22.89
N SER A 386 -14.74 -19.82 -22.63
CA SER A 386 -15.84 -20.21 -23.52
C SER A 386 -16.99 -20.86 -22.73
N GLY A 387 -18.16 -20.89 -23.33
CA GLY A 387 -19.37 -21.36 -22.67
C GLY A 387 -20.12 -20.25 -21.94
N THR A 388 -21.14 -20.60 -21.19
CA THR A 388 -21.99 -19.66 -20.43
C THR A 388 -22.33 -20.20 -19.06
N VAL A 389 -22.39 -19.28 -18.09
CA VAL A 389 -22.95 -19.52 -16.74
C VAL A 389 -24.20 -18.67 -16.63
N GLU A 390 -25.32 -19.27 -16.22
CA GLU A 390 -26.63 -18.61 -16.13
C GLU A 390 -27.18 -18.70 -14.70
N LEU A 391 -27.83 -17.62 -14.27
CA LEU A 391 -28.69 -17.59 -13.08
C LEU A 391 -30.14 -17.37 -13.54
N ASP A 392 -31.03 -18.30 -13.18
CA ASP A 392 -32.46 -18.28 -13.56
C ASP A 392 -32.69 -18.10 -15.07
N GLY A 393 -31.79 -18.66 -15.91
CA GLY A 393 -31.84 -18.58 -17.37
C GLY A 393 -31.26 -17.31 -17.98
N VAL A 394 -30.65 -16.41 -17.16
CA VAL A 394 -29.99 -15.21 -17.64
C VAL A 394 -28.48 -15.40 -17.51
N PRO A 395 -27.69 -15.22 -18.60
CA PRO A 395 -26.22 -15.28 -18.52
C PRO A 395 -25.67 -14.28 -17.51
N LEU A 396 -24.73 -14.73 -16.65
CA LEU A 396 -24.12 -13.87 -15.62
C LEU A 396 -23.44 -12.63 -16.21
N THR A 397 -22.94 -12.75 -17.44
CA THR A 397 -22.28 -11.63 -18.17
C THR A 397 -23.22 -10.47 -18.49
N ARG A 398 -24.53 -10.69 -18.46
CA ARG A 398 -25.54 -9.67 -18.68
C ARG A 398 -26.02 -9.00 -17.40
N LEU A 399 -25.87 -9.66 -16.26
CA LEU A 399 -26.33 -9.20 -14.96
C LEU A 399 -25.43 -8.13 -14.37
N ASP A 400 -26.03 -7.18 -13.65
CA ASP A 400 -25.30 -6.22 -12.80
C ASP A 400 -24.43 -6.96 -11.77
N PRO A 401 -23.12 -6.71 -11.71
CA PRO A 401 -22.21 -7.41 -10.78
C PRO A 401 -22.57 -7.25 -9.30
N ALA A 402 -23.12 -6.10 -8.90
CA ALA A 402 -23.48 -5.85 -7.50
C ALA A 402 -24.72 -6.66 -7.12
N GLY A 403 -25.76 -6.66 -7.96
CA GLY A 403 -26.96 -7.48 -7.78
C GLY A 403 -26.66 -8.97 -7.81
N LEU A 404 -25.76 -9.39 -8.71
CA LEU A 404 -25.33 -10.79 -8.77
C LEU A 404 -24.66 -11.26 -7.49
N ARG A 405 -23.76 -10.45 -6.90
CA ARG A 405 -23.07 -10.80 -5.64
C ARG A 405 -24.00 -10.81 -4.43
N ALA A 406 -25.06 -10.02 -4.46
CA ALA A 406 -26.12 -10.11 -3.45
C ALA A 406 -26.93 -11.41 -3.58
N ALA A 407 -27.11 -11.90 -4.81
CA ALA A 407 -27.87 -13.11 -5.11
C ALA A 407 -27.04 -14.39 -4.92
N VAL A 408 -25.76 -14.39 -5.29
CA VAL A 408 -24.85 -15.55 -5.25
C VAL A 408 -23.65 -15.22 -4.37
N LEU A 409 -23.55 -15.89 -3.21
CA LEU A 409 -22.41 -15.76 -2.30
C LEU A 409 -21.52 -17.00 -2.41
N VAL A 410 -20.25 -16.80 -2.72
CA VAL A 410 -19.22 -17.85 -2.65
C VAL A 410 -18.42 -17.67 -1.36
N ALA A 411 -18.49 -18.66 -0.47
CA ALA A 411 -17.76 -18.72 0.78
C ALA A 411 -16.54 -19.66 0.64
N ALA A 412 -15.37 -19.08 0.38
CA ALA A 412 -14.12 -19.81 0.28
C ALA A 412 -13.65 -20.32 1.65
N HIS A 413 -12.96 -21.47 1.67
CA HIS A 413 -12.45 -22.12 2.90
C HIS A 413 -11.36 -21.33 3.61
N ASP A 414 -10.63 -20.47 2.89
CA ASP A 414 -9.50 -19.67 3.35
C ASP A 414 -9.86 -18.20 3.60
N ALA A 415 -11.16 -17.88 3.58
CA ALA A 415 -11.63 -16.52 3.84
C ALA A 415 -11.09 -15.99 5.18
N ALA A 416 -10.81 -14.69 5.23
CA ALA A 416 -10.26 -14.05 6.41
C ALA A 416 -11.37 -13.58 7.38
N LEU A 417 -11.07 -13.65 8.67
CA LEU A 417 -11.81 -12.92 9.69
C LEU A 417 -11.17 -11.55 9.88
N PHE A 418 -12.00 -10.54 10.14
CA PHE A 418 -11.55 -9.18 10.41
C PHE A 418 -11.22 -8.99 11.89
N GLU A 419 -10.32 -8.06 12.19
CA GLU A 419 -10.08 -7.63 13.55
C GLU A 419 -11.36 -7.03 14.15
N GLY A 420 -11.74 -7.51 15.33
CA GLY A 420 -12.98 -7.10 15.99
C GLY A 420 -13.52 -8.20 16.91
N SER A 421 -14.77 -8.11 17.35
CA SER A 421 -15.40 -9.18 18.12
C SER A 421 -15.81 -10.36 17.22
N LEU A 422 -16.03 -11.53 17.81
CA LEU A 422 -16.60 -12.68 17.11
C LEU A 422 -17.97 -12.32 16.55
N ALA A 423 -18.81 -11.62 17.32
CA ALA A 423 -20.12 -11.13 16.86
C ALA A 423 -20.00 -10.23 15.64
N ALA A 424 -19.09 -9.25 15.63
CA ALA A 424 -18.87 -8.35 14.49
C ALA A 424 -18.41 -9.09 13.22
N ASN A 425 -17.78 -10.27 13.36
CA ASN A 425 -17.41 -11.11 12.24
C ASN A 425 -18.57 -11.93 11.67
N VAL A 426 -19.64 -12.15 12.41
CA VAL A 426 -20.83 -12.90 11.95
C VAL A 426 -21.94 -11.96 11.51
N THR A 427 -22.14 -10.87 12.23
CA THR A 427 -23.21 -9.90 11.98
C THR A 427 -22.71 -8.76 11.11
N PRO A 428 -23.30 -8.49 9.94
CA PRO A 428 -22.96 -7.29 9.15
C PRO A 428 -23.22 -6.01 9.96
N GLU A 429 -22.37 -4.99 9.77
CA GLU A 429 -22.56 -3.66 10.36
C GLU A 429 -23.64 -2.83 9.62
N ASP A 430 -24.76 -3.44 9.23
CA ASP A 430 -25.83 -2.78 8.51
C ASP A 430 -26.78 -1.94 9.40
N GLY A 431 -26.49 -1.87 10.71
CA GLY A 431 -27.21 -1.03 11.67
C GLY A 431 -28.61 -1.52 12.01
N SER A 432 -29.07 -2.65 11.49
CA SER A 432 -30.35 -3.25 11.87
C SER A 432 -30.24 -3.94 13.22
N GLN A 433 -30.65 -3.27 14.28
CA GLN A 433 -30.83 -3.85 15.63
C GLN A 433 -32.26 -4.39 15.80
N ASP A 434 -32.80 -5.05 14.78
CA ASP A 434 -34.11 -5.67 14.86
C ASP A 434 -33.98 -7.07 15.48
N GLY A 435 -34.88 -7.42 16.39
CA GLY A 435 -34.86 -8.73 17.06
C GLY A 435 -34.91 -9.94 16.12
N GLU A 436 -35.38 -9.75 14.89
CA GLU A 436 -35.37 -10.77 13.82
C GLU A 436 -33.93 -11.00 13.30
N ALA A 437 -33.12 -9.93 13.20
CA ALA A 437 -31.71 -10.00 12.81
C ALA A 437 -30.87 -10.77 13.85
N ASP A 438 -31.14 -10.58 15.13
CA ASP A 438 -30.47 -11.30 16.22
C ASP A 438 -30.83 -12.79 16.20
N LEU A 439 -32.11 -13.13 16.02
CA LEU A 439 -32.56 -14.52 15.90
C LEU A 439 -31.93 -15.25 14.70
N LEU A 440 -31.79 -14.56 13.56
CA LEU A 440 -31.12 -15.13 12.38
C LEU A 440 -29.64 -15.38 12.66
N THR A 441 -28.98 -14.47 13.38
CA THR A 441 -27.57 -14.64 13.79
C THR A 441 -27.41 -15.86 14.71
N GLU A 442 -28.25 -15.99 15.73
CA GLU A 442 -28.25 -17.14 16.62
C GLU A 442 -28.46 -18.48 15.87
N ARG A 443 -29.43 -18.52 14.98
CA ARG A 443 -29.69 -19.71 14.14
C ARG A 443 -28.52 -20.03 13.20
N ALA A 444 -27.90 -19.04 12.60
CA ALA A 444 -26.73 -19.22 11.73
C ALA A 444 -25.51 -19.74 12.54
N MET A 445 -25.28 -19.20 13.73
CA MET A 445 -24.25 -19.67 14.63
C MET A 445 -24.48 -21.11 15.08
N ALA A 446 -25.72 -21.45 15.46
CA ALA A 446 -26.08 -22.82 15.85
C ALA A 446 -25.92 -23.82 14.70
N ALA A 447 -26.32 -23.47 13.46
CA ALA A 447 -26.17 -24.32 12.30
C ALA A 447 -24.69 -24.61 11.97
N ALA A 448 -23.81 -23.62 12.14
CA ALA A 448 -22.37 -23.75 11.95
C ALA A 448 -21.61 -24.23 13.21
N ARG A 449 -22.29 -24.46 14.32
CA ARG A 449 -21.68 -24.75 15.63
C ARG A 449 -20.70 -23.68 16.10
N ALA A 450 -20.90 -22.43 15.68
CA ALA A 450 -20.13 -21.29 16.11
C ALA A 450 -20.55 -20.76 17.49
N ASP A 451 -21.75 -21.09 17.97
CA ASP A 451 -22.21 -20.94 19.35
C ASP A 451 -21.29 -21.68 20.34
N GLU A 452 -20.95 -22.93 20.07
CA GLU A 452 -20.00 -23.71 20.86
C GLU A 452 -18.59 -23.07 20.87
N VAL A 453 -18.21 -22.40 19.76
CA VAL A 453 -16.96 -21.63 19.74
C VAL A 453 -17.06 -20.47 20.70
N ALA A 454 -18.14 -19.69 20.64
CA ALA A 454 -18.35 -18.57 21.55
C ALA A 454 -18.33 -19.01 23.02
N ASP A 455 -19.02 -20.11 23.35
CA ASP A 455 -19.08 -20.66 24.72
C ASP A 455 -17.70 -21.13 25.23
N SER A 456 -16.81 -21.54 24.34
CA SER A 456 -15.44 -21.92 24.69
C SER A 456 -14.48 -20.74 24.93
N LEU A 457 -14.89 -19.53 24.61
CA LEU A 457 -14.06 -18.33 24.68
C LEU A 457 -14.35 -17.48 25.93
N PRO A 458 -13.35 -16.74 26.47
CA PRO A 458 -13.47 -16.05 27.76
C PRO A 458 -14.59 -15.01 27.84
N HIS A 459 -14.97 -14.39 26.72
CA HIS A 459 -15.99 -13.34 26.66
C HIS A 459 -17.12 -13.68 25.68
N GLY A 460 -17.32 -14.96 25.38
CA GLY A 460 -18.36 -15.39 24.45
C GLY A 460 -18.23 -14.72 23.08
N THR A 461 -19.35 -14.27 22.53
CA THR A 461 -19.39 -13.55 21.23
C THR A 461 -18.69 -12.19 21.24
N ALA A 462 -18.43 -11.59 22.42
CA ALA A 462 -17.68 -10.35 22.58
C ALA A 462 -16.16 -10.55 22.56
N THR A 463 -15.67 -11.80 22.48
CA THR A 463 -14.23 -12.09 22.43
C THR A 463 -13.61 -11.49 21.18
N GLY A 464 -12.51 -10.75 21.38
CA GLY A 464 -11.73 -10.15 20.29
C GLY A 464 -11.07 -11.22 19.41
N VAL A 465 -11.30 -11.13 18.11
CA VAL A 465 -10.65 -11.93 17.07
C VAL A 465 -9.53 -11.09 16.48
N GLY A 466 -8.30 -11.58 16.54
CA GLY A 466 -7.15 -10.89 15.96
C GLY A 466 -7.14 -10.97 14.43
N GLU A 467 -6.25 -10.19 13.81
CA GLU A 467 -6.06 -10.14 12.36
C GLU A 467 -6.00 -11.55 11.72
N GLY A 468 -6.82 -11.77 10.70
CA GLY A 468 -6.91 -13.06 10.00
C GLY A 468 -7.43 -14.23 10.86
N GLY A 469 -8.00 -13.95 12.04
CA GLY A 469 -8.51 -15.01 12.94
C GLY A 469 -7.44 -15.80 13.66
N ARG A 470 -6.22 -15.27 13.81
CA ARG A 470 -5.07 -15.97 14.42
C ARG A 470 -5.26 -16.38 15.87
N SER A 471 -6.21 -15.76 16.58
CA SER A 471 -6.56 -16.12 17.96
C SER A 471 -7.44 -17.36 18.07
N LEU A 472 -8.00 -17.85 16.95
CA LEU A 472 -8.86 -19.01 16.87
C LEU A 472 -8.11 -20.22 16.30
N SER A 473 -8.51 -21.44 16.70
CA SER A 473 -8.06 -22.67 16.03
C SER A 473 -8.63 -22.73 14.60
N GLY A 474 -8.05 -23.58 13.73
CA GLY A 474 -8.54 -23.76 12.36
C GLY A 474 -10.03 -24.08 12.28
N GLY A 475 -10.48 -25.06 13.07
CA GLY A 475 -11.88 -25.47 13.12
C GLY A 475 -12.81 -24.41 13.75
N GLN A 476 -12.33 -23.65 14.74
CA GLN A 476 -13.09 -22.51 15.28
C GLN A 476 -13.27 -21.43 14.21
N ARG A 477 -12.21 -21.09 13.48
CA ARG A 477 -12.25 -20.11 12.39
C ARG A 477 -13.22 -20.54 11.30
N GLN A 478 -13.17 -21.77 10.82
CA GLN A 478 -14.07 -22.29 9.78
C GLN A 478 -15.54 -22.22 10.20
N ARG A 479 -15.86 -22.60 11.45
CA ARG A 479 -17.23 -22.49 11.98
C ARG A 479 -17.74 -21.05 12.00
N VAL A 480 -16.92 -20.09 12.39
CA VAL A 480 -17.30 -18.66 12.38
C VAL A 480 -17.49 -18.14 10.95
N LEU A 481 -16.63 -18.54 10.01
CA LEU A 481 -16.76 -18.19 8.59
C LEU A 481 -18.03 -18.75 7.97
N LEU A 482 -18.36 -20.01 8.28
CA LEU A 482 -19.61 -20.61 7.84
C LEU A 482 -20.82 -19.90 8.44
N ALA A 483 -20.80 -19.57 9.75
CA ALA A 483 -21.85 -18.80 10.40
C ALA A 483 -22.08 -17.44 9.73
N ARG A 484 -20.99 -16.73 9.36
CA ARG A 484 -21.05 -15.46 8.59
C ARG A 484 -21.73 -15.65 7.23
N ALA A 485 -21.37 -16.69 6.50
CA ALA A 485 -21.96 -16.99 5.19
C ALA A 485 -23.45 -17.35 5.29
N LEU A 486 -23.84 -18.13 6.31
CA LEU A 486 -25.23 -18.46 6.58
C LEU A 486 -26.04 -17.23 7.01
N ARG A 487 -25.49 -16.38 7.87
CA ARG A 487 -26.14 -15.14 8.35
C ARG A 487 -26.38 -14.15 7.20
N ALA A 488 -25.49 -14.07 6.22
CA ALA A 488 -25.69 -13.24 5.04
C ALA A 488 -26.96 -13.62 4.26
N GLY A 489 -27.40 -14.87 4.33
CA GLY A 489 -28.70 -15.34 3.84
C GLY A 489 -28.94 -15.22 2.33
N PRO A 490 -27.94 -15.37 1.44
CA PRO A 490 -28.13 -15.18 0.00
C PRO A 490 -29.11 -16.20 -0.59
N PRO A 491 -29.82 -15.88 -1.68
CA PRO A 491 -30.63 -16.85 -2.42
C PRO A 491 -29.84 -18.09 -2.82
N VAL A 492 -28.62 -17.91 -3.34
CA VAL A 492 -27.69 -18.99 -3.72
C VAL A 492 -26.44 -18.89 -2.85
N LEU A 493 -26.13 -19.95 -2.13
CA LEU A 493 -24.92 -20.06 -1.32
C LEU A 493 -24.01 -21.17 -1.87
N VAL A 494 -22.78 -20.82 -2.18
CA VAL A 494 -21.72 -21.77 -2.55
C VAL A 494 -20.71 -21.81 -1.40
N VAL A 495 -20.48 -22.96 -0.82
CA VAL A 495 -19.46 -23.17 0.24
C VAL A 495 -18.38 -24.13 -0.22
N HIS A 496 -17.13 -23.77 0.03
CA HIS A 496 -15.98 -24.60 -0.33
C HIS A 496 -15.29 -25.10 0.92
N ASP A 497 -15.24 -26.43 1.07
CA ASP A 497 -14.53 -27.14 2.15
C ASP A 497 -14.72 -26.52 3.55
N PRO A 498 -15.97 -26.34 4.02
CA PRO A 498 -16.24 -25.55 5.22
C PRO A 498 -15.80 -26.23 6.52
N THR A 499 -15.36 -27.48 6.51
CA THR A 499 -15.15 -28.33 7.71
C THR A 499 -13.81 -29.07 7.73
N THR A 500 -12.85 -28.76 6.86
CA THR A 500 -11.56 -29.49 6.74
C THR A 500 -10.71 -29.50 8.01
N ALA A 501 -10.90 -28.55 8.91
CA ALA A 501 -10.19 -28.47 10.20
C ALA A 501 -11.10 -28.81 11.40
N VAL A 502 -12.26 -29.43 11.16
CA VAL A 502 -13.25 -29.80 12.17
C VAL A 502 -13.22 -31.33 12.38
N ASP A 503 -13.48 -31.80 13.59
CA ASP A 503 -13.59 -33.23 13.87
C ASP A 503 -14.87 -33.82 13.26
N THR A 504 -14.85 -35.14 12.99
CA THR A 504 -15.92 -35.84 12.26
C THR A 504 -17.29 -35.80 12.96
N VAL A 505 -17.34 -35.73 14.30
CA VAL A 505 -18.59 -35.66 15.05
C VAL A 505 -19.22 -34.27 14.90
N THR A 506 -18.41 -33.24 15.05
CA THR A 506 -18.84 -31.85 14.85
C THR A 506 -19.18 -31.59 13.39
N GLU A 507 -18.42 -32.15 12.44
CA GLU A 507 -18.69 -32.06 11.02
C GLU A 507 -20.08 -32.63 10.65
N ALA A 508 -20.44 -33.82 11.13
CA ALA A 508 -21.76 -34.39 10.89
C ALA A 508 -22.90 -33.49 11.41
N ARG A 509 -22.70 -32.88 12.59
CA ARG A 509 -23.68 -31.94 13.18
C ARG A 509 -23.79 -30.64 12.37
N ILE A 510 -22.68 -30.16 11.78
CA ILE A 510 -22.68 -29.01 10.87
C ILE A 510 -23.40 -29.37 9.57
N ALA A 511 -23.19 -30.57 9.03
CA ALA A 511 -23.86 -31.04 7.82
C ALA A 511 -25.39 -31.03 7.99
N ASP A 512 -25.89 -31.58 9.12
CA ASP A 512 -27.32 -31.55 9.45
C ASP A 512 -27.82 -30.10 9.65
N GLY A 513 -27.08 -29.27 10.37
CA GLY A 513 -27.43 -27.86 10.60
C GLY A 513 -27.47 -27.03 9.30
N LEU A 514 -26.53 -27.28 8.39
CA LEU A 514 -26.52 -26.63 7.06
C LEU A 514 -27.76 -27.03 6.25
N ARG A 515 -28.09 -28.32 6.19
CA ARG A 515 -29.27 -28.82 5.50
C ARG A 515 -30.57 -28.20 6.05
N GLU A 516 -30.73 -28.18 7.37
CA GLU A 516 -31.91 -27.62 8.03
C GLU A 516 -32.00 -26.10 7.80
N PHE A 517 -30.91 -25.36 8.01
CA PHE A 517 -30.90 -23.91 7.86
C PHE A 517 -31.17 -23.44 6.43
N ARG A 518 -30.67 -24.19 5.44
CA ARG A 518 -30.80 -23.85 4.01
C ARG A 518 -31.95 -24.54 3.30
N GLN A 519 -32.83 -25.22 4.01
CA GLN A 519 -33.98 -25.92 3.41
C GLN A 519 -34.77 -25.00 2.47
N GLY A 520 -35.00 -25.46 1.24
CA GLY A 520 -35.70 -24.71 0.21
C GLY A 520 -34.93 -23.56 -0.44
N ARG A 521 -33.65 -23.39 -0.13
CA ARG A 521 -32.74 -22.41 -0.74
C ARG A 521 -31.58 -23.12 -1.45
N THR A 522 -31.21 -22.62 -2.61
CA THR A 522 -30.11 -23.20 -3.40
C THR A 522 -28.80 -23.14 -2.62
N THR A 523 -28.20 -24.29 -2.44
CA THR A 523 -26.91 -24.40 -1.74
C THR A 523 -26.02 -25.41 -2.44
N ILE A 524 -24.80 -25.00 -2.74
CA ILE A 524 -23.78 -25.81 -3.42
C ILE A 524 -22.65 -26.02 -2.45
N VAL A 525 -22.28 -27.26 -2.18
CA VAL A 525 -21.17 -27.62 -1.30
C VAL A 525 -20.09 -28.27 -2.15
N VAL A 526 -19.01 -27.57 -2.40
CA VAL A 526 -17.83 -28.08 -3.11
C VAL A 526 -16.90 -28.68 -2.07
N THR A 527 -16.84 -30.01 -1.99
CA THR A 527 -16.09 -30.73 -0.95
C THR A 527 -15.92 -32.22 -1.27
N ASN A 528 -14.90 -32.83 -0.68
CA ASN A 528 -14.74 -34.29 -0.67
C ASN A 528 -15.14 -34.93 0.68
N SER A 529 -15.74 -34.17 1.61
CA SER A 529 -16.20 -34.72 2.90
C SER A 529 -17.39 -35.65 2.73
N PRO A 530 -17.27 -36.94 3.16
CA PRO A 530 -18.40 -37.87 3.13
C PRO A 530 -19.60 -37.41 3.94
N ALA A 531 -19.36 -36.76 5.08
CA ALA A 531 -20.43 -36.30 5.98
C ALA A 531 -21.27 -35.19 5.35
N LEU A 532 -20.64 -34.23 4.68
CA LEU A 532 -21.33 -33.16 3.96
C LEU A 532 -22.06 -33.69 2.73
N LEU A 533 -21.40 -34.58 1.94
CA LEU A 533 -22.00 -35.15 0.72
C LEU A 533 -23.18 -36.08 1.03
N ALA A 534 -23.18 -36.77 2.18
CA ALA A 534 -24.28 -37.66 2.58
C ALA A 534 -25.60 -36.94 2.86
N VAL A 535 -25.56 -35.65 3.23
CA VAL A 535 -26.78 -34.86 3.52
C VAL A 535 -27.29 -34.09 2.29
N THR A 536 -26.58 -34.12 1.16
CA THR A 536 -27.01 -33.43 -0.07
C THR A 536 -28.11 -34.21 -0.80
N ASP A 537 -28.93 -33.48 -1.55
CA ASP A 537 -30.00 -34.08 -2.34
C ASP A 537 -29.46 -34.75 -3.60
N HIS A 538 -28.37 -34.21 -4.15
CA HIS A 538 -27.70 -34.67 -5.34
C HIS A 538 -26.17 -34.40 -5.23
N VAL A 539 -25.38 -35.29 -5.81
CA VAL A 539 -23.90 -35.17 -5.84
C VAL A 539 -23.42 -35.28 -7.28
N ILE A 540 -22.48 -34.44 -7.63
CA ILE A 540 -21.82 -34.39 -8.93
C ILE A 540 -20.32 -34.63 -8.70
N LEU A 541 -19.73 -35.53 -9.47
CA LEU A 541 -18.28 -35.72 -9.51
C LEU A 541 -17.69 -34.89 -10.64
N LEU A 542 -16.84 -33.93 -10.31
CA LEU A 542 -16.02 -33.21 -11.26
C LEU A 542 -14.64 -33.89 -11.32
N ASP A 543 -14.38 -34.62 -12.41
CA ASP A 543 -13.14 -35.35 -12.62
C ASP A 543 -12.37 -34.78 -13.82
N ALA A 544 -11.09 -34.45 -13.61
CA ALA A 544 -10.22 -33.87 -14.64
C ALA A 544 -10.90 -32.71 -15.42
N GLY A 545 -11.63 -31.83 -14.72
CA GLY A 545 -12.31 -30.66 -15.31
C GLY A 545 -13.57 -30.97 -16.07
N ARG A 546 -14.16 -32.16 -15.97
CA ARG A 546 -15.40 -32.58 -16.63
C ARG A 546 -16.34 -33.25 -15.64
N VAL A 547 -17.64 -33.23 -15.94
CA VAL A 547 -18.62 -34.01 -15.18
C VAL A 547 -18.41 -35.50 -15.48
N GLY A 548 -17.99 -36.25 -14.45
CA GLY A 548 -17.69 -37.69 -14.56
C GLY A 548 -18.86 -38.58 -14.18
N ALA A 549 -19.58 -38.23 -13.11
CA ALA A 549 -20.73 -39.00 -12.62
C ALA A 549 -21.69 -38.10 -11.82
N GLU A 550 -22.94 -38.48 -11.77
CA GLU A 550 -24.01 -37.79 -11.01
C GLU A 550 -24.92 -38.82 -10.32
N GLY A 551 -25.41 -38.48 -9.13
CA GLY A 551 -26.31 -39.34 -8.38
C GLY A 551 -26.41 -38.97 -6.92
N THR A 552 -26.92 -39.86 -6.07
CA THR A 552 -26.83 -39.69 -4.61
C THR A 552 -25.46 -40.11 -4.12
N HIS A 553 -25.01 -39.58 -2.97
CA HIS A 553 -23.76 -40.01 -2.33
C HIS A 553 -23.69 -41.55 -2.19
N ALA A 554 -24.77 -42.17 -1.70
CA ALA A 554 -24.84 -43.61 -1.49
C ALA A 554 -24.73 -44.40 -2.80
N ASP A 555 -25.30 -43.90 -3.90
CA ASP A 555 -25.22 -44.57 -5.21
C ASP A 555 -23.82 -44.47 -5.80
N LEU A 556 -23.22 -43.26 -5.76
CA LEU A 556 -21.89 -43.04 -6.31
C LEU A 556 -20.82 -43.82 -5.55
N VAL A 557 -20.92 -43.94 -4.21
CA VAL A 557 -20.00 -44.82 -3.43
C VAL A 557 -20.08 -46.27 -3.88
N ARG A 558 -21.26 -46.74 -4.31
CA ARG A 558 -21.43 -48.12 -4.77
C ARG A 558 -20.97 -48.34 -6.20
N THR A 559 -21.24 -47.39 -7.09
CA THR A 559 -21.15 -47.58 -8.55
C THR A 559 -19.89 -46.97 -9.17
N ASP A 560 -19.33 -45.91 -8.59
CA ASP A 560 -18.22 -45.16 -9.18
C ASP A 560 -16.92 -45.32 -8.37
N ALA A 561 -15.86 -45.85 -9.00
CA ALA A 561 -14.58 -46.09 -8.34
C ALA A 561 -13.79 -44.79 -8.13
N THR A 562 -13.87 -43.84 -9.07
CA THR A 562 -13.19 -42.55 -8.99
C THR A 562 -13.77 -41.73 -7.85
N TYR A 563 -15.11 -41.64 -7.76
CA TYR A 563 -15.81 -40.98 -6.65
C TYR A 563 -15.41 -41.59 -5.29
N ARG A 564 -15.43 -42.92 -5.20
CA ARG A 564 -15.06 -43.62 -3.97
C ARG A 564 -13.63 -43.32 -3.52
N THR A 565 -12.71 -43.25 -4.48
CA THR A 565 -11.32 -42.89 -4.18
C THR A 565 -11.21 -41.42 -3.75
N ALA A 566 -11.92 -40.50 -4.38
CA ALA A 566 -11.87 -39.09 -4.05
C ALA A 566 -12.46 -38.73 -2.67
N VAL A 567 -13.49 -39.51 -2.22
CA VAL A 567 -14.28 -39.18 -1.04
C VAL A 567 -13.94 -40.07 0.16
N LEU A 568 -13.45 -41.30 -0.02
CA LEU A 568 -13.17 -42.24 1.07
C LEU A 568 -11.69 -42.60 1.22
N ALA A 569 -10.76 -42.00 0.46
CA ALA A 569 -9.32 -42.29 0.50
C ALA A 569 -8.58 -41.56 1.64
#